data_c0785c6a72161fc309d46810c63061b7
#
_entry.id   c0785c6a72161fc309d46810c63061b7
#
_cell.length_a   1.000
_cell.length_b   1.000
_cell.length_c   1.000
_cell.angle_alpha   90.00
_cell.angle_beta   90.00
_cell.angle_gamma   90.00
#
_symmetry.space_group_name_H-M   'P 1'
#
loop_
_entity.id
_entity.type
_entity.pdbx_description
1 polymer ?
#
loop_
_entity_poly.entity_id
_entity_poly.type
_entity_poly.pdbx_seq_one_letter_code
_entity_poly.pdbx_strand_id
1 'polypeptide(L)'
;MYEINKYNWAMVELHFEYKGSQKRGQLWWSANDDVLYRDKAGNKWQWYKVTQFTGEKGTGINIQSMTKISNSEVSINIPGFEA
;
A
#
# COMPACT_ATOMS: atom_id res chain seq x y z
N MET A 1 -9.40 -9.54 4.95
CA MET A 1 -8.37 -10.49 5.41
C MET A 1 -7.08 -10.26 4.65
N TYR A 2 -5.95 -10.19 5.37
CA TYR A 2 -4.66 -10.01 4.73
C TYR A 2 -4.08 -11.33 4.25
N GLU A 3 -3.42 -11.31 3.12
CA GLU A 3 -2.72 -12.46 2.56
C GLU A 3 -1.21 -12.19 2.59
N ILE A 4 -0.43 -13.21 2.98
CA ILE A 4 1.02 -13.10 2.93
C ILE A 4 1.48 -13.47 1.52
N ASN A 5 2.15 -12.56 0.87
CA ASN A 5 2.67 -12.80 -0.48
C ASN A 5 4.13 -13.28 -0.43
N LYS A 6 4.70 -13.56 -1.61
CA LYS A 6 6.06 -14.13 -1.70
C LYS A 6 7.16 -13.21 -1.19
N TYR A 7 6.85 -11.96 -0.90
CA TYR A 7 7.82 -10.99 -0.39
C TYR A 7 7.71 -10.80 1.13
N ASN A 8 6.90 -11.61 1.80
CA ASN A 8 6.65 -11.53 3.25
C ASN A 8 5.93 -10.25 3.68
N TRP A 9 5.15 -9.70 2.78
CA TRP A 9 4.26 -8.58 3.06
C TRP A 9 2.82 -9.07 3.06
N ALA A 10 2.04 -8.60 4.02
CA ALA A 10 0.60 -8.85 4.01
C ALA A 10 -0.06 -7.90 3.02
N MET A 11 -0.94 -8.41 2.17
CA MET A 11 -1.62 -7.62 1.16
C MET A 11 -3.12 -7.80 1.28
N VAL A 12 -3.85 -6.71 1.11
CA VAL A 12 -5.31 -6.72 1.10
C VAL A 12 -5.81 -5.74 0.05
N GLU A 13 -6.91 -6.10 -0.60
CA GLU A 13 -7.61 -5.17 -1.47
C GLU A 13 -8.30 -4.12 -0.60
N LEU A 14 -8.18 -2.86 -0.99
CA LEU A 14 -8.69 -1.75 -0.20
C LEU A 14 -9.47 -0.79 -1.06
N HIS A 15 -10.60 -0.32 -0.52
CA HIS A 15 -11.42 0.69 -1.15
C HIS A 15 -11.73 1.75 -0.10
N PHE A 16 -11.30 2.99 -0.34
CA PHE A 16 -11.44 4.05 0.66
C PHE A 16 -11.52 5.42 0.00
N GLU A 17 -11.97 6.41 0.78
CA GLU A 17 -11.97 7.79 0.35
C GLU A 17 -10.73 8.50 0.91
N TYR A 18 -10.03 9.24 0.06
CA TYR A 18 -8.84 9.99 0.43
C TYR A 18 -8.91 11.37 -0.19
N LYS A 19 -8.96 12.40 0.66
CA LYS A 19 -9.05 13.81 0.25
C LYS A 19 -10.14 14.05 -0.79
N GLY A 20 -11.30 13.45 -0.55
CA GLY A 20 -12.46 13.62 -1.42
C GLY A 20 -12.48 12.74 -2.66
N SER A 21 -11.48 11.92 -2.86
CA SER A 21 -11.41 11.02 -4.02
C SER A 21 -11.55 9.57 -3.59
N GLN A 22 -12.28 8.79 -4.37
CA GLN A 22 -12.38 7.35 -4.14
C GLN A 22 -11.11 6.67 -4.63
N LYS A 23 -10.54 5.83 -3.78
CA LYS A 23 -9.35 5.05 -4.07
C LYS A 23 -9.68 3.57 -4.00
N ARG A 24 -9.20 2.81 -4.97
CA ARG A 24 -9.38 1.37 -4.99
C ARG A 24 -8.06 0.73 -5.44
N GLY A 25 -7.48 -0.10 -4.61
CA GLY A 25 -6.22 -0.72 -4.95
C GLY A 25 -5.79 -1.73 -3.91
N GLN A 26 -4.49 -1.84 -3.72
CA GLN A 26 -3.90 -2.84 -2.83
C GLN A 26 -3.06 -2.18 -1.75
N LEU A 27 -3.30 -2.59 -0.51
CA LEU A 27 -2.52 -2.17 0.64
C LEU A 27 -1.53 -3.28 0.98
N TRP A 28 -0.27 -2.91 1.15
CA TRP A 28 0.82 -3.82 1.47
C TRP A 28 1.41 -3.42 2.80
N TRP A 29 1.42 -4.33 3.76
CA TRP A 29 1.81 -4.04 5.15
C TRP A 29 2.90 -5.00 5.58
N SER A 30 4.07 -4.49 5.98
CA SER A 30 5.19 -5.31 6.39
C SER A 30 5.11 -5.69 7.87
N ALA A 31 5.96 -6.64 8.26
CA ALA A 31 6.09 -7.01 9.67
C ALA A 31 6.65 -5.87 10.53
N ASN A 32 7.32 -4.90 9.92
CA ASN A 32 7.87 -3.73 10.61
C ASN A 32 6.93 -2.53 10.58
N ASP A 33 5.67 -2.75 10.21
CA ASP A 33 4.64 -1.71 10.11
C ASP A 33 4.91 -0.66 9.04
N ASP A 34 5.70 -1.00 8.02
CA ASP A 34 5.78 -0.19 6.81
C ASP A 34 4.55 -0.47 5.97
N VAL A 35 3.89 0.57 5.48
CA VAL A 35 2.65 0.44 4.73
C VAL A 35 2.79 1.13 3.39
N LEU A 36 2.55 0.37 2.33
CA LEU A 36 2.51 0.88 0.97
C LEU A 36 1.12 0.66 0.38
N TYR A 37 0.72 1.55 -0.48
CA TYR A 37 -0.53 1.44 -1.21
C TYR A 37 -0.25 1.59 -2.69
N ARG A 38 -0.95 0.83 -3.53
CA ARG A 38 -0.88 1.03 -4.96
C ARG A 38 -2.26 0.97 -5.60
N ASP A 39 -2.46 1.78 -6.62
CA ASP A 39 -3.64 1.70 -7.47
C ASP A 39 -3.22 1.83 -8.93
N LYS A 40 -4.16 1.64 -9.83
CA LYS A 40 -3.86 1.79 -11.24
C LYS A 40 -4.19 3.19 -11.73
N ALA A 41 -3.24 3.78 -12.44
CA ALA A 41 -3.43 5.01 -13.20
C ALA A 41 -3.37 4.60 -14.67
N GLY A 42 -4.54 4.34 -15.26
CA GLY A 42 -4.62 3.74 -16.59
C GLY A 42 -4.19 2.28 -16.53
N ASN A 43 -3.15 1.92 -17.27
CA ASN A 43 -2.64 0.54 -17.32
C ASN A 43 -1.43 0.32 -16.42
N LYS A 44 -1.02 1.32 -15.65
CA LYS A 44 0.20 1.24 -14.83
C LYS A 44 -0.15 1.35 -13.37
N TRP A 45 0.60 0.61 -12.53
CA TRP A 45 0.51 0.74 -11.10
C TRP A 45 1.16 2.03 -10.65
N GLN A 46 0.50 2.73 -9.73
CA GLN A 46 1.04 3.91 -9.07
C GLN A 46 1.17 3.60 -7.59
N TRP A 47 2.39 3.71 -7.09
CA TRP A 47 2.70 3.38 -5.70
C TRP A 47 2.72 4.63 -4.82
N TYR A 48 2.32 4.43 -3.57
CA TYR A 48 2.34 5.46 -2.53
C TYR A 48 2.89 4.86 -1.26
N LYS A 49 3.65 5.67 -0.50
CA LYS A 49 4.04 5.33 0.86
C LYS A 49 3.03 5.95 1.81
N VAL A 50 2.40 5.14 2.64
CA VAL A 50 1.45 5.62 3.64
C VAL A 50 2.25 6.16 4.81
N THR A 51 2.17 7.47 5.04
CA THR A 51 3.00 8.17 6.03
C THR A 51 2.27 8.40 7.34
N GLN A 52 0.94 8.48 7.32
CA GLN A 52 0.13 8.59 8.54
C GLN A 52 -1.12 7.74 8.38
N PHE A 53 -1.36 6.91 9.36
CA PHE A 53 -2.54 6.05 9.36
C PHE A 53 -2.89 5.67 10.79
N THR A 54 -4.14 5.23 10.98
CA THR A 54 -4.61 4.64 12.22
C THR A 54 -5.20 3.27 11.92
N GLY A 55 -5.25 2.41 12.93
CA GLY A 55 -5.76 1.06 12.78
C GLY A 55 -4.64 0.04 12.91
N GLU A 56 -5.01 -1.22 12.80
CA GLU A 56 -4.10 -2.34 12.97
C GLU A 56 -4.23 -3.30 11.81
N LYS A 57 -3.11 -3.98 11.52
CA LYS A 57 -3.05 -5.03 10.51
C LYS A 57 -4.10 -6.10 10.80
N GLY A 58 -4.93 -6.38 9.80
CA GLY A 58 -5.98 -7.39 9.92
C GLY A 58 -7.32 -6.89 10.46
N THR A 59 -7.39 -5.68 11.01
CA THR A 59 -8.61 -5.12 11.58
C THR A 59 -9.19 -3.95 10.80
N GLY A 60 -8.39 -3.39 9.91
CA GLY A 60 -8.78 -2.24 9.13
C GLY A 60 -7.82 -1.08 9.33
N ILE A 61 -7.83 -0.16 8.41
CA ILE A 61 -6.90 0.96 8.42
C ILE A 61 -7.60 2.22 7.90
N ASN A 62 -7.28 3.34 8.53
CA ASN A 62 -7.66 4.66 8.03
C ASN A 62 -6.40 5.40 7.62
N ILE A 63 -6.32 5.78 6.35
CA ILE A 63 -5.16 6.46 5.82
C ILE A 63 -5.38 7.97 5.91
N GLN A 64 -4.50 8.67 6.64
CA GLN A 64 -4.56 10.12 6.75
C GLN A 64 -3.62 10.82 5.77
N SER A 65 -2.48 10.19 5.46
CA SER A 65 -1.49 10.81 4.58
C SER A 65 -0.71 9.77 3.84
N MET A 66 -0.49 9.99 2.55
CA MET A 66 0.37 9.13 1.75
C MET A 66 1.07 9.98 0.68
N THR A 67 2.26 9.52 0.27
CA THR A 67 3.12 10.22 -0.67
C THR A 67 3.45 9.31 -1.84
N LYS A 68 3.33 9.84 -3.05
CA LYS A 68 3.67 9.11 -4.27
C LYS A 68 5.16 8.75 -4.26
N ILE A 69 5.47 7.50 -4.61
CA ILE A 69 6.86 7.02 -4.67
C ILE A 69 7.15 6.39 -6.04
N SER A 70 8.43 6.27 -6.35
CA SER A 70 8.91 5.67 -7.59
C SER A 70 9.06 4.16 -7.45
N ASN A 71 9.20 3.48 -8.59
CA ASN A 71 9.47 2.04 -8.60
C ASN A 71 10.80 1.71 -7.90
N SER A 72 11.77 2.62 -7.96
CA SER A 72 13.04 2.44 -7.26
C SER A 72 12.83 2.36 -5.75
N GLU A 73 11.97 3.21 -5.22
CA GLU A 73 11.65 3.18 -3.79
C GLU A 73 10.86 1.93 -3.41
N VAL A 74 10.00 1.45 -4.29
CA VAL A 74 9.30 0.19 -4.06
C VAL A 74 10.30 -0.95 -3.91
N SER A 75 11.31 -0.99 -4.77
CA SER A 75 12.34 -2.03 -4.72
C SER A 75 13.16 -1.98 -3.43
N ILE A 76 13.34 -0.79 -2.86
CA ILE A 76 14.01 -0.64 -1.56
C ILE A 76 13.14 -1.21 -0.44
N ASN A 77 11.84 -0.92 -0.48
CA ASN A 77 10.91 -1.37 0.55
C ASN A 77 10.57 -2.86 0.41
N ILE A 78 10.47 -3.35 -0.81
CA ILE A 78 10.12 -4.75 -1.11
C ILE A 78 11.23 -5.33 -1.99
N PRO A 79 12.33 -5.80 -1.39
CA PRO A 79 13.47 -6.31 -2.17
C PRO A 79 13.07 -7.44 -3.12
N GLY A 80 13.50 -7.35 -4.37
CA GLY A 80 13.20 -8.34 -5.38
C GLY A 80 11.87 -8.13 -6.10
N PHE A 81 11.08 -7.14 -5.70
CA PHE A 81 9.82 -6.84 -6.35
C PHE A 81 10.05 -6.10 -7.67
N GLU A 82 9.41 -6.57 -8.73
CA GLU A 82 9.42 -5.91 -10.03
C GLU A 82 8.01 -5.41 -10.32
N ALA A 83 7.86 -4.09 -10.39
CA ALA A 83 6.57 -3.47 -10.62
C ALA A 83 6.19 -3.40 -12.09
#